data_67d9bec209794e83292f1d0fbe23810c
#
_entry.id   67d9bec209794e83292f1d0fbe23810c
#
_cell.length_a   1.000
_cell.length_b   1.000
_cell.length_c   1.000
_cell.angle_alpha   90.00
_cell.angle_beta   90.00
_cell.angle_gamma   90.00
#
_symmetry.space_group_name_H-M   'P 1'
#
loop_
_entity.id
_entity.type
_entity.pdbx_description
1 polymer ?
#
loop_
_entity_poly.entity_id
_entity_poly.type
_entity_poly.pdbx_seq_one_letter_code
_entity_poly.pdbx_strand_id
1 'polypeptide(L)'
;MTVPPAVPPSDSPPVPGPRRRWQAGTLTYTAGGLAVLFCWMLWGDFAWQLKERAAPPVVQLMLRKFQASDFLTGLFLLSLPAAVGLFLGPLISYRSDRHRGPWGRRIPFLLITSPIATLAMCGLAFSPWIGTALHARMGWAPASLHLTVIVVLGLSWTVFEFATVAANAVFGGLINDVVPREVIGRFFGMFRAVSLLAGMLFNFYLIGHAKEHFLPILAGIGLLYGGGVVLMCLRVKEGDYPPPEPPAPGQRPGLVGAVRTYARDCFSRPYYLWVFASMALAQLAFSPVNLFCVYAAESFGLSMSTYGRYLVAAYAGSLLLAYPLGWMADRFHAVRMALGTLAVYAAVMAVGYFGIVGPASFGAVFFAHVLLSGCYFTGAAALGQMLFPKMKFAQFASAGNLILALGNIGFGPAMGLLLDQLGHDYRYTFAAGCLLALLGLLAGVVVYRRWLALGGAAGYAAPE
;
A
#
# COMPACT_ATOMS: atom_id res chain seq x y z
N MET A 1 -2.87 -82.67 5.06
CA MET A 1 -2.70 -81.19 5.04
C MET A 1 -3.99 -80.54 4.56
N THR A 2 -4.84 -80.13 5.47
CA THR A 2 -6.14 -79.50 5.15
C THR A 2 -5.92 -78.01 5.12
N VAL A 3 -6.24 -77.35 3.97
CA VAL A 3 -6.19 -75.89 3.78
C VAL A 3 -7.38 -75.28 4.54
N PRO A 4 -7.13 -74.20 5.39
CA PRO A 4 -8.23 -73.52 6.07
C PRO A 4 -9.08 -72.73 5.05
N PRO A 5 -10.39 -72.52 5.27
CA PRO A 5 -11.28 -71.81 4.36
C PRO A 5 -10.97 -70.31 4.35
N ALA A 6 -11.03 -69.70 3.15
CA ALA A 6 -10.83 -68.26 2.96
C ALA A 6 -11.93 -67.50 3.69
N VAL A 7 -11.52 -66.49 4.50
CA VAL A 7 -12.42 -65.54 5.15
C VAL A 7 -12.99 -64.60 4.07
N PRO A 8 -14.30 -64.41 3.97
CA PRO A 8 -14.88 -63.48 2.99
C PRO A 8 -14.50 -62.03 3.33
N PRO A 9 -14.31 -61.16 2.32
CA PRO A 9 -14.00 -59.76 2.57
C PRO A 9 -15.14 -59.10 3.34
N SER A 10 -14.79 -58.37 4.42
CA SER A 10 -15.77 -57.63 5.21
C SER A 10 -16.31 -56.43 4.40
N ASP A 11 -17.60 -56.48 4.05
CA ASP A 11 -18.37 -55.37 3.44
C ASP A 11 -18.59 -54.19 4.43
N SER A 12 -17.57 -53.76 5.18
CA SER A 12 -17.64 -52.57 5.95
C SER A 12 -17.47 -51.37 5.02
N PRO A 13 -18.41 -50.41 5.00
CA PRO A 13 -18.22 -49.19 4.22
C PRO A 13 -16.93 -48.49 4.66
N PRO A 14 -16.17 -47.88 3.73
CA PRO A 14 -14.93 -47.22 4.06
C PRO A 14 -15.14 -46.16 5.12
N VAL A 15 -14.47 -46.30 6.26
CA VAL A 15 -14.49 -45.33 7.34
C VAL A 15 -14.05 -44.01 6.74
N PRO A 16 -14.87 -42.90 6.83
CA PRO A 16 -14.49 -41.62 6.29
C PRO A 16 -13.17 -41.21 6.92
N GLY A 17 -12.10 -41.08 6.13
CA GLY A 17 -10.81 -40.62 6.63
C GLY A 17 -10.94 -39.30 7.41
N PRO A 18 -10.05 -39.00 8.35
CA PRO A 18 -10.15 -37.81 9.17
C PRO A 18 -10.28 -36.57 8.30
N ARG A 19 -11.40 -35.84 8.41
CA ARG A 19 -11.65 -34.61 7.65
C ARG A 19 -10.51 -33.63 7.91
N ARG A 20 -9.83 -33.20 6.87
CA ARG A 20 -8.70 -32.27 6.95
C ARG A 20 -9.13 -31.02 7.74
N ARG A 21 -8.41 -30.71 8.80
CA ARG A 21 -8.59 -29.52 9.65
C ARG A 21 -7.38 -28.61 9.49
N TRP A 22 -7.59 -27.33 9.54
CA TRP A 22 -6.55 -26.31 9.51
C TRP A 22 -6.52 -25.55 10.83
N GLN A 23 -5.33 -25.14 11.27
CA GLN A 23 -5.18 -24.45 12.56
C GLN A 23 -4.49 -23.10 12.38
N ALA A 24 -4.98 -22.10 13.11
CA ALA A 24 -4.35 -20.79 13.29
C ALA A 24 -4.39 -20.43 14.78
N GLY A 25 -3.26 -20.56 15.47
CA GLY A 25 -3.24 -20.45 16.94
C GLY A 25 -4.18 -21.46 17.60
N THR A 26 -5.14 -20.97 18.39
CA THR A 26 -6.17 -21.79 19.06
C THR A 26 -7.37 -22.08 18.16
N LEU A 27 -7.47 -21.43 16.98
CA LEU A 27 -8.58 -21.61 16.05
C LEU A 27 -8.38 -22.86 15.19
N THR A 28 -9.46 -23.65 15.05
CA THR A 28 -9.49 -24.84 14.19
C THR A 28 -10.60 -24.71 13.16
N TYR A 29 -10.26 -24.89 11.88
CA TYR A 29 -11.20 -24.74 10.77
C TYR A 29 -11.45 -26.05 10.05
N THR A 30 -12.70 -26.29 9.71
CA THR A 30 -13.11 -27.22 8.65
C THR A 30 -13.00 -26.54 7.29
N ALA A 31 -13.13 -27.28 6.17
CA ALA A 31 -13.11 -26.70 4.82
C ALA A 31 -14.20 -25.62 4.64
N GLY A 32 -15.42 -25.86 5.15
CA GLY A 32 -16.50 -24.87 5.12
C GLY A 32 -16.22 -23.65 6.01
N GLY A 33 -15.69 -23.87 7.22
CA GLY A 33 -15.29 -22.78 8.11
C GLY A 33 -14.17 -21.90 7.53
N LEU A 34 -13.20 -22.52 6.85
CA LEU A 34 -12.14 -21.79 6.16
C LEU A 34 -12.68 -20.98 4.97
N ALA A 35 -13.60 -21.52 4.19
CA ALA A 35 -14.27 -20.80 3.11
C ALA A 35 -15.04 -19.57 3.62
N VAL A 36 -15.78 -19.74 4.71
CA VAL A 36 -16.53 -18.62 5.38
C VAL A 36 -15.57 -17.56 5.89
N LEU A 37 -14.46 -17.94 6.53
CA LEU A 37 -13.41 -17.01 6.95
C LEU A 37 -12.88 -16.21 5.75
N PHE A 38 -12.54 -16.89 4.65
CA PHE A 38 -12.02 -16.25 3.45
C PHE A 38 -13.04 -15.29 2.84
N CYS A 39 -14.30 -15.68 2.75
CA CYS A 39 -15.35 -14.80 2.26
C CYS A 39 -15.46 -13.50 3.08
N TRP A 40 -15.44 -13.58 4.41
CA TRP A 40 -15.53 -12.39 5.26
C TRP A 40 -14.26 -11.54 5.21
N MET A 41 -13.09 -12.16 5.23
CA MET A 41 -11.82 -11.43 5.14
C MET A 41 -11.66 -10.73 3.78
N LEU A 42 -12.02 -11.41 2.68
CA LEU A 42 -11.96 -10.82 1.33
C LEU A 42 -13.05 -9.76 1.11
N TRP A 43 -14.22 -9.90 1.75
CA TRP A 43 -15.24 -8.83 1.77
C TRP A 43 -14.73 -7.56 2.46
N GLY A 44 -14.13 -7.71 3.64
CA GLY A 44 -13.51 -6.59 4.35
C GLY A 44 -12.38 -5.95 3.54
N ASP A 45 -11.54 -6.77 2.89
CA ASP A 45 -10.49 -6.29 2.00
C ASP A 45 -11.06 -5.56 0.78
N PHE A 46 -12.09 -6.07 0.14
CA PHE A 46 -12.73 -5.40 -0.99
C PHE A 46 -13.19 -3.98 -0.63
N ALA A 47 -13.91 -3.85 0.50
CA ALA A 47 -14.36 -2.55 0.98
C ALA A 47 -13.18 -1.62 1.31
N TRP A 48 -12.12 -2.18 1.91
CA TRP A 48 -10.87 -1.50 2.17
C TRP A 48 -10.19 -0.98 0.90
N GLN A 49 -9.96 -1.87 -0.06
CA GLN A 49 -9.28 -1.54 -1.31
C GLN A 49 -10.06 -0.52 -2.14
N LEU A 50 -11.39 -0.60 -2.13
CA LEU A 50 -12.22 0.37 -2.82
C LEU A 50 -12.04 1.77 -2.24
N LYS A 51 -11.99 1.89 -0.90
CA LYS A 51 -11.68 3.14 -0.19
C LYS A 51 -10.28 3.67 -0.57
N GLU A 52 -9.25 2.81 -0.52
CA GLU A 52 -7.86 3.17 -0.86
C GLU A 52 -7.70 3.66 -2.30
N ARG A 53 -8.46 3.06 -3.23
CA ARG A 53 -8.41 3.44 -4.66
C ARG A 53 -9.22 4.68 -4.99
N ALA A 54 -10.27 4.97 -4.21
CA ALA A 54 -11.18 6.08 -4.48
C ALA A 54 -10.78 7.39 -3.80
N ALA A 55 -10.36 7.35 -2.54
CA ALA A 55 -10.17 8.56 -1.76
C ALA A 55 -9.09 9.49 -2.33
N PRO A 56 -7.85 9.06 -2.66
CA PRO A 56 -6.81 9.95 -3.15
C PRO A 56 -7.18 10.68 -4.46
N PRO A 57 -7.61 10.01 -5.54
CA PRO A 57 -7.91 10.71 -6.80
C PRO A 57 -9.14 11.63 -6.69
N VAL A 58 -10.14 11.26 -5.88
CA VAL A 58 -11.30 12.15 -5.68
C VAL A 58 -10.90 13.39 -4.88
N VAL A 59 -10.06 13.24 -3.86
CA VAL A 59 -9.52 14.38 -3.09
C VAL A 59 -8.65 15.25 -3.98
N GLN A 60 -7.84 14.69 -4.90
CA GLN A 60 -7.10 15.47 -5.89
C GLN A 60 -8.04 16.34 -6.73
N LEU A 61 -9.11 15.77 -7.28
CA LEU A 61 -10.10 16.51 -8.06
C LEU A 61 -10.77 17.63 -7.23
N MET A 62 -11.05 17.38 -5.96
CA MET A 62 -11.61 18.40 -5.06
C MET A 62 -10.59 19.52 -4.77
N LEU A 63 -9.34 19.21 -4.46
CA LEU A 63 -8.29 20.19 -4.26
C LEU A 63 -8.13 21.09 -5.50
N ARG A 64 -8.13 20.48 -6.69
CA ARG A 64 -8.07 21.23 -7.95
C ARG A 64 -9.30 22.13 -8.17
N LYS A 65 -10.50 21.63 -7.86
CA LYS A 65 -11.76 22.40 -7.97
C LYS A 65 -11.74 23.65 -7.10
N PHE A 66 -11.13 23.60 -5.91
CA PHE A 66 -11.01 24.71 -4.98
C PHE A 66 -9.68 25.48 -5.11
N GLN A 67 -8.94 25.27 -6.20
CA GLN A 67 -7.71 26.00 -6.54
C GLN A 67 -6.60 25.85 -5.46
N ALA A 68 -6.51 24.69 -4.83
CA ALA A 68 -5.39 24.38 -3.96
C ALA A 68 -4.09 24.30 -4.79
N SER A 69 -2.98 24.79 -4.20
CA SER A 69 -1.66 24.69 -4.83
C SER A 69 -1.21 23.23 -4.95
N ASP A 70 -0.32 22.96 -5.91
CA ASP A 70 0.30 21.64 -6.03
C ASP A 70 1.16 21.30 -4.80
N PHE A 71 1.70 22.33 -4.11
CA PHE A 71 2.35 22.17 -2.80
C PHE A 71 1.42 21.54 -1.76
N LEU A 72 0.20 22.01 -1.61
CA LEU A 72 -0.79 21.45 -0.66
C LEU A 72 -1.19 20.03 -1.06
N THR A 73 -1.31 19.76 -2.35
CA THR A 73 -1.58 18.42 -2.86
C THR A 73 -0.47 17.46 -2.48
N GLY A 74 0.79 17.85 -2.67
CA GLY A 74 1.96 17.06 -2.25
C GLY A 74 2.02 16.83 -0.75
N LEU A 75 1.71 17.88 0.04
CA LEU A 75 1.69 17.82 1.50
C LEU A 75 0.60 16.85 2.00
N PHE A 76 -0.62 16.96 1.50
CA PHE A 76 -1.74 16.15 1.99
C PHE A 76 -1.67 14.69 1.51
N LEU A 77 -1.33 14.45 0.25
CA LEU A 77 -1.47 13.12 -0.35
C LEU A 77 -0.20 12.26 -0.27
N LEU A 78 0.96 12.86 0.00
CA LEU A 78 2.20 12.09 0.12
C LEU A 78 2.88 12.28 1.47
N SER A 79 3.09 13.52 1.92
CA SER A 79 3.86 13.79 3.14
C SER A 79 3.10 13.44 4.40
N LEU A 80 1.82 13.82 4.48
CA LEU A 80 1.01 13.56 5.67
C LEU A 80 0.83 12.06 5.95
N PRO A 81 0.43 11.21 4.97
CA PRO A 81 0.35 9.77 5.18
C PRO A 81 1.68 9.14 5.61
N ALA A 82 2.79 9.58 4.99
CA ALA A 82 4.11 9.09 5.33
C ALA A 82 4.53 9.49 6.75
N ALA A 83 4.27 10.74 7.16
CA ALA A 83 4.56 11.22 8.52
C ALA A 83 3.70 10.51 9.56
N VAL A 84 2.39 10.39 9.32
CA VAL A 84 1.48 9.67 10.21
C VAL A 84 1.90 8.20 10.32
N GLY A 85 2.22 7.54 9.19
CA GLY A 85 2.65 6.15 9.15
C GLY A 85 3.93 5.89 9.95
N LEU A 86 4.87 6.84 9.90
CA LEU A 86 6.15 6.74 10.60
C LEU A 86 6.00 6.64 12.12
N PHE A 87 5.08 7.40 12.70
CA PHE A 87 4.91 7.48 14.17
C PHE A 87 3.74 6.61 14.66
N LEU A 88 2.59 6.70 14.01
CA LEU A 88 1.36 6.06 14.49
C LEU A 88 1.37 4.54 14.23
N GLY A 89 1.90 4.10 13.09
CA GLY A 89 1.92 2.68 12.72
C GLY A 89 2.57 1.80 13.78
N PRO A 90 3.85 2.04 14.16
CA PRO A 90 4.52 1.28 15.21
C PRO A 90 3.83 1.36 16.57
N LEU A 91 3.30 2.53 16.95
CA LEU A 91 2.58 2.74 18.22
C LEU A 91 1.33 1.87 18.31
N ILE A 92 0.51 1.88 17.26
CA ILE A 92 -0.73 1.09 17.21
C ILE A 92 -0.43 -0.40 17.15
N SER A 93 0.56 -0.83 16.33
CA SER A 93 1.00 -2.21 16.27
C SER A 93 1.40 -2.72 17.66
N TYR A 94 2.27 -1.97 18.37
CA TYR A 94 2.73 -2.31 19.70
C TYR A 94 1.58 -2.42 20.73
N ARG A 95 0.62 -1.46 20.69
CA ARG A 95 -0.54 -1.48 21.57
C ARG A 95 -1.47 -2.65 21.27
N SER A 96 -1.72 -2.92 19.99
CA SER A 96 -2.62 -4.01 19.60
C SER A 96 -2.01 -5.39 19.91
N ASP A 97 -0.68 -5.57 19.78
CA ASP A 97 -0.01 -6.81 20.13
C ASP A 97 -0.18 -7.17 21.62
N ARG A 98 -0.28 -6.17 22.49
CA ARG A 98 -0.43 -6.34 23.94
C ARG A 98 -1.87 -6.30 24.42
N HIS A 99 -2.80 -5.87 23.57
CA HIS A 99 -4.19 -5.82 23.96
C HIS A 99 -4.76 -7.24 24.15
N ARG A 100 -5.56 -7.42 25.19
CA ARG A 100 -6.28 -8.66 25.51
C ARG A 100 -7.71 -8.26 25.90
N GLY A 101 -8.65 -8.56 25.04
CA GLY A 101 -10.06 -8.22 25.23
C GLY A 101 -10.97 -9.36 24.77
N PRO A 102 -12.26 -9.28 25.06
CA PRO A 102 -13.24 -10.33 24.70
C PRO A 102 -13.41 -10.47 23.18
N TRP A 103 -13.02 -9.47 22.41
CA TRP A 103 -13.09 -9.45 20.95
C TRP A 103 -11.75 -9.79 20.28
N GLY A 104 -10.74 -10.23 21.07
CA GLY A 104 -9.40 -10.47 20.60
C GLY A 104 -8.47 -9.26 20.74
N ARG A 105 -7.33 -9.25 20.02
CA ARG A 105 -6.31 -8.20 20.13
C ARG A 105 -6.34 -7.19 18.99
N ARG A 106 -6.88 -7.54 17.83
CA ARG A 106 -6.90 -6.71 16.61
C ARG A 106 -8.27 -6.09 16.31
N ILE A 107 -9.31 -6.89 16.43
CA ILE A 107 -10.69 -6.49 16.10
C ILE A 107 -11.13 -5.22 16.82
N PRO A 108 -10.85 -4.98 18.12
CA PRO A 108 -11.27 -3.75 18.81
C PRO A 108 -10.71 -2.48 18.16
N PHE A 109 -9.46 -2.52 17.66
CA PHE A 109 -8.86 -1.38 16.98
C PHE A 109 -9.53 -1.10 15.63
N LEU A 110 -9.87 -2.15 14.86
CA LEU A 110 -10.59 -1.99 13.59
C LEU A 110 -12.01 -1.46 13.81
N LEU A 111 -12.71 -1.90 14.87
CA LEU A 111 -14.05 -1.41 15.23
C LEU A 111 -14.06 0.06 15.63
N ILE A 112 -12.93 0.59 16.13
CA ILE A 112 -12.79 2.02 16.47
C ILE A 112 -12.38 2.81 15.23
N THR A 113 -11.38 2.34 14.49
CA THR A 113 -10.79 3.11 13.38
C THR A 113 -11.69 3.16 12.16
N SER A 114 -12.45 2.09 11.85
CA SER A 114 -13.32 2.07 10.66
C SER A 114 -14.45 3.09 10.71
N PRO A 115 -15.22 3.26 11.81
CA PRO A 115 -16.19 4.33 11.90
C PRO A 115 -15.58 5.73 11.82
N ILE A 116 -14.40 5.94 12.43
CA ILE A 116 -13.69 7.23 12.36
C ILE A 116 -13.30 7.55 10.92
N ALA A 117 -12.73 6.58 10.17
CA ALA A 117 -12.39 6.77 8.76
C ALA A 117 -13.64 7.00 7.90
N THR A 118 -14.76 6.32 8.21
CA THR A 118 -16.05 6.53 7.54
C THR A 118 -16.57 7.95 7.75
N LEU A 119 -16.59 8.41 9.00
CA LEU A 119 -17.00 9.79 9.33
C LEU A 119 -16.09 10.82 8.68
N ALA A 120 -14.79 10.56 8.63
CA ALA A 120 -13.84 11.42 7.95
C ALA A 120 -14.07 11.45 6.42
N MET A 121 -14.39 10.30 5.79
CA MET A 121 -14.81 10.28 4.37
C MET A 121 -16.11 11.04 4.12
N CYS A 122 -17.07 10.94 5.02
CA CYS A 122 -18.27 11.79 4.98
C CYS A 122 -17.88 13.28 5.14
N GLY A 123 -16.97 13.60 6.06
CA GLY A 123 -16.43 14.95 6.22
C GLY A 123 -15.78 15.48 4.95
N LEU A 124 -15.00 14.65 4.24
CA LEU A 124 -14.46 14.97 2.91
C LEU A 124 -15.58 15.24 1.90
N ALA A 125 -16.58 14.34 1.83
CA ALA A 125 -17.71 14.47 0.92
C ALA A 125 -18.50 15.78 1.13
N PHE A 126 -18.70 16.16 2.38
CA PHE A 126 -19.45 17.36 2.77
C PHE A 126 -18.57 18.60 2.97
N SER A 127 -17.25 18.51 2.79
CA SER A 127 -16.32 19.63 3.04
C SER A 127 -16.68 20.94 2.29
N PRO A 128 -17.21 20.94 1.04
CA PRO A 128 -17.62 22.17 0.40
C PRO A 128 -18.78 22.86 1.12
N TRP A 129 -19.77 22.09 1.57
CA TRP A 129 -20.91 22.69 2.31
C TRP A 129 -20.53 23.13 3.71
N ILE A 130 -19.78 22.32 4.43
CA ILE A 130 -19.28 22.68 5.76
C ILE A 130 -18.44 23.93 5.66
N GLY A 131 -17.51 23.99 4.68
CA GLY A 131 -16.64 25.16 4.47
C GLY A 131 -17.44 26.41 4.12
N THR A 132 -18.43 26.31 3.23
CA THR A 132 -19.29 27.42 2.85
C THR A 132 -20.14 27.91 4.04
N ALA A 133 -20.74 26.99 4.80
CA ALA A 133 -21.55 27.35 5.97
C ALA A 133 -20.69 28.00 7.06
N LEU A 134 -19.49 27.48 7.30
CA LEU A 134 -18.54 28.05 8.26
C LEU A 134 -18.11 29.46 7.83
N HIS A 135 -17.74 29.63 6.56
CA HIS A 135 -17.35 30.91 5.97
C HIS A 135 -18.47 31.97 6.13
N ALA A 136 -19.72 31.60 5.81
CA ALA A 136 -20.88 32.47 5.93
C ALA A 136 -21.14 32.89 7.39
N ARG A 137 -21.00 31.96 8.36
CA ARG A 137 -21.19 32.25 9.78
C ARG A 137 -20.12 33.16 10.36
N MET A 138 -18.90 33.05 9.88
CA MET A 138 -17.76 33.84 10.39
C MET A 138 -17.69 35.25 9.75
N GLY A 139 -18.47 35.49 8.69
CA GLY A 139 -18.46 36.79 8.01
C GLY A 139 -17.13 37.14 7.34
N TRP A 140 -16.34 36.14 6.94
CA TRP A 140 -15.03 36.34 6.31
C TRP A 140 -15.16 36.92 4.91
N ALA A 141 -14.08 37.56 4.43
CA ALA A 141 -14.06 38.12 3.09
C ALA A 141 -14.32 37.05 2.01
N PRO A 142 -15.07 37.32 0.94
CA PRO A 142 -15.40 36.35 -0.11
C PRO A 142 -14.18 35.64 -0.71
N ALA A 143 -13.04 36.33 -0.81
CA ALA A 143 -11.78 35.77 -1.31
C ALA A 143 -11.24 34.59 -0.48
N SER A 144 -11.65 34.43 0.80
CA SER A 144 -11.19 33.34 1.66
C SER A 144 -12.06 32.08 1.61
N LEU A 145 -13.12 32.05 0.81
CA LEU A 145 -14.03 30.89 0.72
C LEU A 145 -13.30 29.60 0.32
N HIS A 146 -12.51 29.66 -0.75
CA HIS A 146 -11.76 28.48 -1.23
C HIS A 146 -10.80 27.96 -0.15
N LEU A 147 -10.08 28.88 0.53
CA LEU A 147 -9.19 28.52 1.62
C LEU A 147 -9.95 27.83 2.78
N THR A 148 -11.13 28.34 3.14
CA THR A 148 -11.96 27.74 4.18
C THR A 148 -12.37 26.30 3.82
N VAL A 149 -12.77 26.06 2.58
CA VAL A 149 -13.11 24.71 2.10
C VAL A 149 -11.88 23.81 2.11
N ILE A 150 -10.71 24.29 1.65
CA ILE A 150 -9.45 23.54 1.67
C ILE A 150 -9.04 23.16 3.10
N VAL A 151 -9.22 24.06 4.07
CA VAL A 151 -8.94 23.77 5.49
C VAL A 151 -9.85 22.66 6.02
N VAL A 152 -11.17 22.74 5.77
CA VAL A 152 -12.12 21.69 6.20
C VAL A 152 -11.79 20.36 5.54
N LEU A 153 -11.48 20.37 4.24
CA LEU A 153 -11.07 19.18 3.50
C LEU A 153 -9.77 18.60 4.05
N GLY A 154 -8.76 19.43 4.31
CA GLY A 154 -7.47 19.02 4.87
C GLY A 154 -7.58 18.45 6.28
N LEU A 155 -8.44 19.01 7.14
CA LEU A 155 -8.72 18.46 8.45
C LEU A 155 -9.41 17.10 8.36
N SER A 156 -10.42 16.96 7.49
CA SER A 156 -11.12 15.70 7.25
C SER A 156 -10.16 14.65 6.68
N TRP A 157 -9.29 15.03 5.74
CA TRP A 157 -8.24 14.18 5.20
C TRP A 157 -7.25 13.73 6.28
N THR A 158 -6.84 14.63 7.15
CA THR A 158 -5.93 14.31 8.26
C THR A 158 -6.54 13.25 9.19
N VAL A 159 -7.80 13.42 9.60
CA VAL A 159 -8.50 12.43 10.43
C VAL A 159 -8.63 11.09 9.69
N PHE A 160 -8.95 11.14 8.39
CA PHE A 160 -9.02 9.95 7.54
C PHE A 160 -7.69 9.19 7.51
N GLU A 161 -6.57 9.89 7.31
CA GLU A 161 -5.24 9.29 7.28
C GLU A 161 -4.84 8.67 8.62
N PHE A 162 -5.08 9.37 9.74
CA PHE A 162 -4.83 8.81 11.07
C PHE A 162 -5.60 7.50 11.29
N ALA A 163 -6.88 7.48 10.97
CA ALA A 163 -7.71 6.28 11.12
C ALA A 163 -7.28 5.16 10.17
N THR A 164 -6.94 5.48 8.93
CA THR A 164 -6.51 4.52 7.90
C THR A 164 -5.15 3.90 8.26
N VAL A 165 -4.17 4.71 8.66
CA VAL A 165 -2.84 4.20 9.08
C VAL A 165 -2.97 3.32 10.33
N ALA A 166 -3.77 3.73 11.31
CA ALA A 166 -4.01 2.92 12.50
C ALA A 166 -4.67 1.58 12.16
N ALA A 167 -5.66 1.58 11.28
CA ALA A 167 -6.31 0.37 10.81
C ALA A 167 -5.38 -0.53 9.99
N ASN A 168 -4.54 0.03 9.09
CA ASN A 168 -3.54 -0.70 8.31
C ASN A 168 -2.54 -1.45 9.20
N ALA A 169 -2.06 -0.79 10.26
CA ALA A 169 -1.12 -1.37 11.21
C ALA A 169 -1.67 -2.65 11.89
N VAL A 170 -2.99 -2.78 11.98
CA VAL A 170 -3.67 -3.87 12.68
C VAL A 170 -4.21 -4.92 11.72
N PHE A 171 -4.72 -4.54 10.55
CA PHE A 171 -5.38 -5.44 9.60
C PHE A 171 -4.44 -6.53 9.07
N GLY A 172 -3.19 -6.17 8.70
CA GLY A 172 -2.19 -7.16 8.31
C GLY A 172 -1.87 -8.16 9.42
N GLY A 173 -1.85 -7.69 10.67
CA GLY A 173 -1.71 -8.56 11.85
C GLY A 173 -2.89 -9.52 12.02
N LEU A 174 -4.13 -9.05 11.82
CA LEU A 174 -5.33 -9.88 11.88
C LEU A 174 -5.27 -11.03 10.88
N ILE A 175 -4.86 -10.75 9.62
CA ILE A 175 -4.70 -11.80 8.60
C ILE A 175 -3.77 -12.91 9.09
N ASN A 176 -2.59 -12.53 9.65
CA ASN A 176 -1.62 -13.50 10.16
C ASN A 176 -2.12 -14.28 11.38
N ASP A 177 -3.02 -13.69 12.17
CA ASP A 177 -3.56 -14.30 13.39
C ASP A 177 -4.68 -15.31 13.10
N VAL A 178 -5.49 -15.09 12.04
CA VAL A 178 -6.69 -15.91 11.77
C VAL A 178 -6.53 -16.86 10.57
N VAL A 179 -5.63 -16.59 9.64
CA VAL A 179 -5.43 -17.41 8.44
C VAL A 179 -4.36 -18.49 8.71
N PRO A 180 -4.69 -19.80 8.53
CA PRO A 180 -3.73 -20.88 8.71
C PRO A 180 -2.52 -20.74 7.77
N ARG A 181 -1.32 -21.03 8.28
CA ARG A 181 -0.05 -20.89 7.52
C ARG A 181 0.00 -21.71 6.24
N GLU A 182 -0.63 -22.90 6.23
CA GLU A 182 -0.65 -23.79 5.07
C GLU A 182 -1.41 -23.23 3.86
N VAL A 183 -2.30 -22.26 4.09
CA VAL A 183 -3.14 -21.66 3.04
C VAL A 183 -2.93 -20.15 2.88
N ILE A 184 -2.03 -19.57 3.65
CA ILE A 184 -1.79 -18.11 3.66
C ILE A 184 -1.36 -17.58 2.28
N GLY A 185 -0.55 -18.34 1.53
CA GLY A 185 -0.14 -17.96 0.18
C GLY A 185 -1.33 -17.89 -0.79
N ARG A 186 -2.27 -18.86 -0.70
CA ARG A 186 -3.50 -18.86 -1.50
C ARG A 186 -4.40 -17.68 -1.13
N PHE A 187 -4.49 -17.37 0.17
CA PHE A 187 -5.24 -16.22 0.66
C PHE A 187 -4.68 -14.90 0.10
N PHE A 188 -3.36 -14.68 0.17
CA PHE A 188 -2.74 -13.47 -0.39
C PHE A 188 -2.87 -13.37 -1.91
N GLY A 189 -2.92 -14.49 -2.62
CA GLY A 189 -3.24 -14.51 -4.06
C GLY A 189 -4.64 -13.97 -4.35
N MET A 190 -5.65 -14.43 -3.60
CA MET A 190 -7.04 -13.93 -3.70
C MET A 190 -7.15 -12.46 -3.24
N PHE A 191 -6.47 -12.11 -2.14
CA PHE A 191 -6.37 -10.75 -1.63
C PHE A 191 -5.85 -9.79 -2.71
N ARG A 192 -4.78 -10.18 -3.43
CA ARG A 192 -4.25 -9.40 -4.55
C ARG A 192 -5.25 -9.25 -5.70
N ALA A 193 -5.97 -10.32 -6.05
CA ALA A 193 -6.99 -10.29 -7.09
C ALA A 193 -8.15 -9.35 -6.72
N VAL A 194 -8.63 -9.40 -5.47
CA VAL A 194 -9.67 -8.50 -4.94
C VAL A 194 -9.22 -7.04 -4.96
N SER A 195 -7.97 -6.77 -4.57
CA SER A 195 -7.40 -5.41 -4.60
C SER A 195 -7.38 -4.83 -6.03
N LEU A 196 -6.99 -5.62 -7.02
CA LEU A 196 -6.99 -5.18 -8.42
C LEU A 196 -8.42 -5.01 -8.94
N LEU A 197 -9.32 -5.93 -8.60
CA LEU A 197 -10.74 -5.85 -9.01
C LEU A 197 -11.40 -4.59 -8.45
N ALA A 198 -11.20 -4.27 -7.17
CA ALA A 198 -11.72 -3.05 -6.56
C ALA A 198 -11.23 -1.79 -7.28
N GLY A 199 -9.92 -1.76 -7.63
CA GLY A 199 -9.34 -0.69 -8.42
C GLY A 199 -9.92 -0.61 -9.83
N MET A 200 -10.13 -1.73 -10.51
CA MET A 200 -10.76 -1.77 -11.84
C MET A 200 -12.19 -1.27 -11.79
N LEU A 201 -12.99 -1.71 -10.81
CA LEU A 201 -14.38 -1.27 -10.66
C LEU A 201 -14.48 0.24 -10.42
N PHE A 202 -13.68 0.78 -9.51
CA PHE A 202 -13.65 2.22 -9.25
C PHE A 202 -13.25 3.00 -10.51
N ASN A 203 -12.16 2.62 -11.16
CA ASN A 203 -11.64 3.36 -12.31
C ASN A 203 -12.49 3.20 -13.57
N PHE A 204 -13.21 2.11 -13.74
CA PHE A 204 -14.09 1.93 -14.89
C PHE A 204 -15.42 2.67 -14.75
N TYR A 205 -16.05 2.58 -13.57
CA TYR A 205 -17.41 3.07 -13.38
C TYR A 205 -17.51 4.43 -12.69
N LEU A 206 -16.59 4.75 -11.77
CA LEU A 206 -16.77 5.88 -10.85
C LEU A 206 -15.86 7.07 -11.14
N ILE A 207 -14.59 6.87 -11.53
CA ILE A 207 -13.64 7.97 -11.68
C ILE A 207 -14.09 9.01 -12.72
N GLY A 208 -14.75 8.59 -13.81
CA GLY A 208 -15.28 9.46 -14.84
C GLY A 208 -16.33 10.45 -14.34
N HIS A 209 -17.01 10.11 -13.25
CA HIS A 209 -18.07 10.92 -12.62
C HIS A 209 -17.59 11.63 -11.35
N ALA A 210 -16.35 11.40 -10.92
CA ALA A 210 -15.86 11.84 -9.62
C ALA A 210 -15.80 13.36 -9.47
N LYS A 211 -15.66 14.11 -10.55
CA LYS A 211 -15.62 15.58 -10.55
C LYS A 211 -16.97 16.21 -10.19
N GLU A 212 -18.05 15.62 -10.68
CA GLU A 212 -19.42 16.12 -10.49
C GLU A 212 -20.10 15.47 -9.30
N HIS A 213 -19.86 14.18 -9.10
CA HIS A 213 -20.53 13.35 -8.11
C HIS A 213 -19.60 12.90 -6.97
N PHE A 214 -18.61 13.73 -6.58
CA PHE A 214 -17.67 13.38 -5.50
C PHE A 214 -18.37 13.05 -4.19
N LEU A 215 -19.51 13.71 -3.87
CA LEU A 215 -20.26 13.49 -2.64
C LEU A 215 -20.81 12.07 -2.53
N PRO A 216 -21.71 11.58 -3.45
CA PRO A 216 -22.22 10.21 -3.34
C PRO A 216 -21.09 9.16 -3.48
N ILE A 217 -20.02 9.44 -4.20
CA ILE A 217 -18.88 8.53 -4.34
C ILE A 217 -18.14 8.40 -3.00
N LEU A 218 -17.69 9.51 -2.39
CA LEU A 218 -16.96 9.45 -1.13
C LEU A 218 -17.83 8.96 0.03
N ALA A 219 -19.05 9.47 0.16
CA ALA A 219 -19.96 9.06 1.21
C ALA A 219 -20.37 7.58 1.04
N GLY A 220 -20.74 7.16 -0.17
CA GLY A 220 -21.14 5.79 -0.46
C GLY A 220 -20.02 4.79 -0.22
N ILE A 221 -18.80 5.07 -0.72
CA ILE A 221 -17.63 4.22 -0.49
C ILE A 221 -17.23 4.24 1.00
N GLY A 222 -17.31 5.39 1.67
CA GLY A 222 -17.05 5.50 3.10
C GLY A 222 -18.01 4.64 3.94
N LEU A 223 -19.30 4.68 3.64
CA LEU A 223 -20.32 3.85 4.32
C LEU A 223 -20.13 2.35 4.01
N LEU A 224 -19.80 2.01 2.75
CA LEU A 224 -19.47 0.64 2.36
C LEU A 224 -18.23 0.13 3.11
N TYR A 225 -17.18 0.96 3.23
CA TYR A 225 -15.98 0.63 3.98
C TYR A 225 -16.29 0.40 5.46
N GLY A 226 -16.94 1.36 6.13
CA GLY A 226 -17.25 1.25 7.55
C GLY A 226 -18.15 0.07 7.83
N GLY A 227 -19.28 -0.05 7.11
CA GLY A 227 -20.20 -1.17 7.24
C GLY A 227 -19.56 -2.51 6.90
N GLY A 228 -18.77 -2.56 5.82
CA GLY A 228 -18.08 -3.77 5.37
C GLY A 228 -17.05 -4.29 6.37
N VAL A 229 -16.19 -3.39 6.89
CA VAL A 229 -15.17 -3.78 7.89
C VAL A 229 -15.80 -4.10 9.25
N VAL A 230 -16.79 -3.33 9.70
CA VAL A 230 -17.52 -3.65 10.94
C VAL A 230 -18.20 -5.02 10.82
N LEU A 231 -18.89 -5.30 9.72
CA LEU A 231 -19.54 -6.59 9.49
C LEU A 231 -18.52 -7.74 9.45
N MET A 232 -17.37 -7.54 8.81
CA MET A 232 -16.26 -8.49 8.86
C MET A 232 -15.81 -8.75 10.31
N CYS A 233 -15.56 -7.69 11.09
CA CYS A 233 -15.14 -7.80 12.49
C CYS A 233 -16.15 -8.53 13.38
N LEU A 234 -17.45 -8.38 13.11
CA LEU A 234 -18.51 -9.09 13.84
C LEU A 234 -18.58 -10.59 13.49
N ARG A 235 -18.07 -10.99 12.34
CA ARG A 235 -18.15 -12.37 11.82
C ARG A 235 -16.84 -13.15 11.94
N VAL A 236 -15.72 -12.46 11.95
CA VAL A 236 -14.40 -13.05 12.15
C VAL A 236 -14.11 -13.13 13.64
N LYS A 237 -13.62 -14.28 14.11
CA LYS A 237 -13.21 -14.46 15.49
C LYS A 237 -11.70 -14.59 15.55
N GLU A 238 -11.07 -13.90 16.49
CA GLU A 238 -9.69 -14.12 16.85
C GLU A 238 -9.56 -15.29 17.84
N GLY A 239 -8.39 -15.92 17.87
CA GLY A 239 -8.06 -16.95 18.86
C GLY A 239 -7.70 -16.35 20.21
N ASP A 240 -7.50 -17.24 21.18
CA ASP A 240 -6.97 -16.87 22.51
C ASP A 240 -5.45 -16.68 22.45
N TYR A 241 -4.98 -15.64 23.11
CA TYR A 241 -3.56 -15.31 23.18
C TYR A 241 -3.05 -15.38 24.60
N PRO A 242 -1.84 -15.93 24.84
CA PRO A 242 -1.23 -15.90 26.15
C PRO A 242 -1.05 -14.45 26.64
N PRO A 243 -0.98 -14.22 27.95
CA PRO A 243 -0.64 -12.90 28.49
C PRO A 243 0.66 -12.38 27.85
N PRO A 244 0.78 -11.06 27.60
CA PRO A 244 2.02 -10.50 27.08
C PRO A 244 3.14 -10.74 28.09
N GLU A 245 4.30 -11.22 27.61
CA GLU A 245 5.47 -11.41 28.46
C GLU A 245 5.83 -10.09 29.15
N PRO A 246 6.02 -10.11 30.49
CA PRO A 246 6.53 -8.94 31.20
C PRO A 246 7.93 -8.61 30.66
N PRO A 247 8.28 -7.31 30.52
CA PRO A 247 9.63 -6.94 30.12
C PRO A 247 10.64 -7.53 31.09
N ALA A 248 11.68 -8.22 30.58
CA ALA A 248 12.70 -8.85 31.41
C ALA A 248 13.33 -7.82 32.36
N PRO A 249 13.48 -8.14 33.65
CA PRO A 249 14.10 -7.24 34.61
C PRO A 249 15.54 -6.89 34.16
N GLY A 250 15.85 -5.60 34.03
CA GLY A 250 17.17 -5.11 33.65
C GLY A 250 17.45 -4.92 32.16
N GLN A 251 16.56 -5.32 31.25
CA GLN A 251 16.73 -5.15 29.79
C GLN A 251 15.95 -3.95 29.23
N ARG A 252 15.95 -2.83 29.88
CA ARG A 252 15.55 -1.58 29.25
C ARG A 252 16.80 -0.78 28.89
N PRO A 253 17.42 -1.00 27.71
CA PRO A 253 18.27 0.06 27.19
C PRO A 253 17.37 1.29 27.16
N GLY A 254 17.79 2.40 27.78
CA GLY A 254 17.05 3.64 27.68
C GLY A 254 16.72 3.90 26.19
N LEU A 255 15.60 4.53 25.90
CA LEU A 255 15.15 4.77 24.50
C LEU A 255 16.30 5.23 23.59
N VAL A 256 17.16 6.10 24.11
CA VAL A 256 18.37 6.61 23.42
C VAL A 256 19.35 5.48 23.09
N GLY A 257 19.58 4.55 24.04
CA GLY A 257 20.47 3.39 23.81
C GLY A 257 19.93 2.45 22.74
N ALA A 258 18.62 2.18 22.74
CA ALA A 258 17.96 1.36 21.72
C ALA A 258 18.04 2.00 20.34
N VAL A 259 17.74 3.31 20.23
CA VAL A 259 17.85 4.07 18.97
C VAL A 259 19.29 4.10 18.46
N ARG A 260 20.28 4.32 19.35
CA ARG A 260 21.70 4.32 18.98
C ARG A 260 22.16 2.95 18.46
N THR A 261 21.74 1.87 19.11
CA THR A 261 22.06 0.50 18.66
C THR A 261 21.41 0.21 17.31
N TYR A 262 20.13 0.55 17.14
CA TYR A 262 19.41 0.42 15.88
C TYR A 262 20.11 1.18 14.75
N ALA A 263 20.45 2.45 14.98
CA ALA A 263 21.13 3.28 14.01
C ALA A 263 22.50 2.72 13.64
N ARG A 264 23.28 2.27 14.62
CA ARG A 264 24.58 1.65 14.36
C ARG A 264 24.42 0.37 13.56
N ASP A 265 23.51 -0.52 13.92
CA ASP A 265 23.33 -1.80 13.24
C ASP A 265 22.88 -1.64 11.78
N CYS A 266 21.97 -0.71 11.51
CA CYS A 266 21.39 -0.55 10.16
C CYS A 266 22.21 0.36 9.26
N PHE A 267 22.84 1.43 9.81
CA PHE A 267 23.43 2.52 9.00
C PHE A 267 24.94 2.61 9.05
N SER A 268 25.64 1.77 9.83
CA SER A 268 27.11 1.80 9.91
C SER A 268 27.82 1.26 8.67
N ARG A 269 27.15 0.37 7.91
CA ARG A 269 27.78 -0.28 6.75
C ARG A 269 27.40 0.40 5.44
N PRO A 270 28.35 0.89 4.65
CA PRO A 270 28.08 1.55 3.38
C PRO A 270 27.32 0.68 2.36
N TYR A 271 27.41 -0.66 2.47
CA TYR A 271 26.66 -1.57 1.61
C TYR A 271 25.14 -1.37 1.79
N TYR A 272 24.65 -1.37 3.03
CA TYR A 272 23.23 -1.23 3.32
C TYR A 272 22.70 0.18 3.04
N LEU A 273 23.55 1.21 3.19
CA LEU A 273 23.16 2.57 2.78
C LEU A 273 22.85 2.62 1.28
N TRP A 274 23.66 1.96 0.44
CA TRP A 274 23.39 1.86 -0.99
C TRP A 274 22.15 1.01 -1.29
N VAL A 275 21.91 -0.07 -0.55
CA VAL A 275 20.70 -0.88 -0.69
C VAL A 275 19.46 -0.05 -0.37
N PHE A 276 19.45 0.65 0.77
CA PHE A 276 18.35 1.52 1.17
C PHE A 276 18.14 2.67 0.16
N ALA A 277 19.22 3.33 -0.25
CA ALA A 277 19.15 4.40 -1.24
C ALA A 277 18.57 3.91 -2.57
N SER A 278 19.04 2.76 -3.07
CA SER A 278 18.54 2.18 -4.32
C SER A 278 17.04 1.83 -4.22
N MET A 279 16.63 1.18 -3.14
CA MET A 279 15.22 0.80 -2.94
C MET A 279 14.32 2.03 -2.74
N ALA A 280 14.75 3.02 -1.97
CA ALA A 280 13.98 4.23 -1.72
C ALA A 280 13.86 5.11 -2.97
N LEU A 281 14.97 5.37 -3.69
CA LEU A 281 14.96 6.15 -4.92
C LEU A 281 14.11 5.50 -6.02
N ALA A 282 14.19 4.17 -6.16
CA ALA A 282 13.38 3.44 -7.12
C ALA A 282 11.88 3.55 -6.80
N GLN A 283 11.48 3.46 -5.53
CA GLN A 283 10.08 3.64 -5.13
C GLN A 283 9.63 5.10 -5.27
N LEU A 284 10.49 6.06 -4.89
CA LEU A 284 10.22 7.48 -5.07
C LEU A 284 10.10 7.87 -6.55
N ALA A 285 10.77 7.17 -7.47
CA ALA A 285 10.69 7.46 -8.91
C ALA A 285 9.26 7.37 -9.47
N PHE A 286 8.41 6.54 -8.87
CA PHE A 286 6.99 6.44 -9.27
C PHE A 286 6.11 7.52 -8.65
N SER A 287 6.54 8.13 -7.55
CA SER A 287 5.73 9.08 -6.77
C SER A 287 5.35 10.36 -7.52
N PRO A 288 6.20 11.01 -8.33
CA PRO A 288 5.83 12.25 -9.03
C PRO A 288 4.62 12.08 -9.94
N VAL A 289 4.63 11.02 -10.77
CA VAL A 289 3.55 10.74 -11.70
C VAL A 289 2.31 10.27 -10.96
N ASN A 290 2.44 9.34 -9.99
CA ASN A 290 1.31 8.86 -9.20
C ASN A 290 0.60 9.99 -8.44
N LEU A 291 1.36 10.95 -7.90
CA LEU A 291 0.84 12.04 -7.09
C LEU A 291 0.06 13.07 -7.93
N PHE A 292 0.46 13.32 -9.17
CA PHE A 292 -0.13 14.36 -10.02
C PHE A 292 -0.79 13.85 -11.29
N CYS A 293 -1.00 12.52 -11.43
CA CYS A 293 -1.53 11.91 -12.65
C CYS A 293 -2.93 12.41 -13.04
N VAL A 294 -3.79 12.73 -12.08
CA VAL A 294 -5.13 13.27 -12.31
C VAL A 294 -5.02 14.68 -12.90
N TYR A 295 -4.15 15.52 -12.34
CA TYR A 295 -3.93 16.88 -12.82
C TYR A 295 -3.26 16.89 -14.20
N ALA A 296 -2.29 16.00 -14.40
CA ALA A 296 -1.65 15.82 -15.69
C ALA A 296 -2.66 15.38 -16.76
N ALA A 297 -3.53 14.40 -16.44
CA ALA A 297 -4.58 13.97 -17.35
C ALA A 297 -5.50 15.12 -17.77
N GLU A 298 -5.95 15.96 -16.83
CA GLU A 298 -6.76 17.13 -17.12
C GLU A 298 -6.00 18.18 -17.97
N SER A 299 -4.73 18.46 -17.63
CA SER A 299 -3.92 19.47 -18.34
C SER A 299 -3.61 19.07 -19.78
N PHE A 300 -3.46 17.78 -20.07
CA PHE A 300 -3.27 17.25 -21.43
C PHE A 300 -4.59 16.94 -22.15
N GLY A 301 -5.74 17.29 -21.57
CA GLY A 301 -7.06 17.13 -22.19
C GLY A 301 -7.58 15.68 -22.21
N LEU A 302 -7.05 14.79 -21.37
CA LEU A 302 -7.56 13.42 -21.24
C LEU A 302 -8.79 13.40 -20.33
N SER A 303 -9.92 12.88 -20.81
CA SER A 303 -11.11 12.73 -19.97
C SER A 303 -10.88 11.74 -18.83
N MET A 304 -11.52 11.96 -17.66
CA MET A 304 -11.39 11.07 -16.52
C MET A 304 -11.92 9.65 -16.82
N SER A 305 -12.91 9.49 -17.68
CA SER A 305 -13.37 8.19 -18.16
C SER A 305 -12.29 7.45 -18.95
N THR A 306 -11.58 8.14 -19.86
CA THR A 306 -10.47 7.55 -20.63
C THR A 306 -9.29 7.26 -19.74
N TYR A 307 -8.96 8.15 -18.80
CA TYR A 307 -7.94 7.92 -17.76
C TYR A 307 -8.23 6.65 -16.97
N GLY A 308 -9.49 6.45 -16.52
CA GLY A 308 -9.90 5.23 -15.82
C GLY A 308 -9.75 3.97 -16.66
N ARG A 309 -10.07 4.02 -17.97
CA ARG A 309 -9.87 2.88 -18.90
C ARG A 309 -8.40 2.50 -19.05
N TYR A 310 -7.47 3.48 -19.11
CA TYR A 310 -6.04 3.19 -19.13
C TYR A 310 -5.58 2.49 -17.84
N LEU A 311 -6.09 2.92 -16.66
CA LEU A 311 -5.80 2.27 -15.40
C LEU A 311 -6.32 0.82 -15.36
N VAL A 312 -7.54 0.59 -15.82
CA VAL A 312 -8.13 -0.77 -15.90
C VAL A 312 -7.28 -1.66 -16.79
N ALA A 313 -6.91 -1.17 -17.98
CA ALA A 313 -6.07 -1.93 -18.92
C ALA A 313 -4.67 -2.23 -18.32
N ALA A 314 -4.07 -1.26 -17.62
CA ALA A 314 -2.77 -1.44 -16.97
C ALA A 314 -2.84 -2.42 -15.78
N TYR A 315 -3.91 -2.40 -14.99
CA TYR A 315 -4.11 -3.36 -13.90
C TYR A 315 -4.35 -4.77 -14.43
N ALA A 316 -5.15 -4.91 -15.50
CA ALA A 316 -5.33 -6.19 -16.18
C ALA A 316 -4.00 -6.72 -16.74
N GLY A 317 -3.21 -5.86 -17.40
CA GLY A 317 -1.87 -6.17 -17.87
C GLY A 317 -0.94 -6.60 -16.74
N SER A 318 -0.93 -5.87 -15.62
CA SER A 318 -0.13 -6.23 -14.43
C SER A 318 -0.53 -7.59 -13.84
N LEU A 319 -1.82 -7.91 -13.84
CA LEU A 319 -2.31 -9.21 -13.37
C LEU A 319 -1.84 -10.35 -14.28
N LEU A 320 -1.94 -10.18 -15.60
CA LEU A 320 -1.49 -11.17 -16.59
C LEU A 320 0.03 -11.37 -16.52
N LEU A 321 0.78 -10.30 -16.31
CA LEU A 321 2.25 -10.35 -16.22
C LEU A 321 2.76 -10.83 -14.86
N ALA A 322 1.93 -10.90 -13.82
CA ALA A 322 2.39 -11.24 -12.47
C ALA A 322 3.08 -12.61 -12.40
N TYR A 323 2.52 -13.64 -13.06
CA TYR A 323 3.11 -14.97 -13.09
C TYR A 323 4.42 -15.03 -13.91
N PRO A 324 4.46 -14.55 -15.17
CA PRO A 324 5.70 -14.49 -15.94
C PRO A 324 6.82 -13.70 -15.26
N LEU A 325 6.49 -12.56 -14.63
CA LEU A 325 7.46 -11.74 -13.90
C LEU A 325 8.01 -12.44 -12.66
N GLY A 326 7.16 -13.14 -11.91
CA GLY A 326 7.60 -13.97 -10.78
C GLY A 326 8.59 -15.05 -11.24
N TRP A 327 8.25 -15.80 -12.30
CA TRP A 327 9.14 -16.79 -12.89
C TRP A 327 10.46 -16.18 -13.39
N MET A 328 10.41 -15.01 -14.03
CA MET A 328 11.61 -14.30 -14.47
C MET A 328 12.46 -13.84 -13.27
N ALA A 329 11.85 -13.36 -12.19
CA ALA A 329 12.56 -12.96 -10.98
C ALA A 329 13.29 -14.14 -10.33
N ASP A 330 12.68 -15.32 -10.30
CA ASP A 330 13.31 -16.54 -9.81
C ASP A 330 14.49 -16.97 -10.69
N ARG A 331 14.35 -16.88 -12.04
CA ARG A 331 15.36 -17.30 -13.00
C ARG A 331 16.53 -16.31 -13.12
N PHE A 332 16.25 -15.01 -13.19
CA PHE A 332 17.25 -13.98 -13.47
C PHE A 332 17.74 -13.24 -12.22
N HIS A 333 17.16 -13.50 -11.07
CA HIS A 333 17.38 -12.86 -9.79
C HIS A 333 16.73 -11.45 -9.67
N ALA A 334 16.10 -11.19 -8.52
CA ALA A 334 15.32 -9.97 -8.28
C ALA A 334 16.11 -8.67 -8.47
N VAL A 335 17.43 -8.64 -8.17
CA VAL A 335 18.28 -7.46 -8.36
C VAL A 335 18.38 -7.08 -9.86
N ARG A 336 18.58 -8.07 -10.73
CA ARG A 336 18.67 -7.82 -12.19
C ARG A 336 17.33 -7.38 -12.76
N MET A 337 16.24 -8.01 -12.30
CA MET A 337 14.88 -7.64 -12.70
C MET A 337 14.54 -6.20 -12.29
N ALA A 338 14.86 -5.81 -11.05
CA ALA A 338 14.66 -4.45 -10.57
C ALA A 338 15.43 -3.42 -11.38
N LEU A 339 16.73 -3.67 -11.65
CA LEU A 339 17.57 -2.76 -12.46
C LEU A 339 17.07 -2.65 -13.90
N GLY A 340 16.74 -3.78 -14.55
CA GLY A 340 16.23 -3.79 -15.92
C GLY A 340 14.91 -3.04 -16.05
N THR A 341 13.97 -3.29 -15.14
CA THR A 341 12.67 -2.59 -15.14
C THR A 341 12.85 -1.10 -14.87
N LEU A 342 13.74 -0.71 -13.94
CA LEU A 342 14.00 0.68 -13.62
C LEU A 342 14.68 1.42 -14.79
N ALA A 343 15.57 0.76 -15.54
CA ALA A 343 16.19 1.32 -16.74
C ALA A 343 15.15 1.59 -17.84
N VAL A 344 14.26 0.62 -18.12
CA VAL A 344 13.16 0.80 -19.07
C VAL A 344 12.22 1.90 -18.60
N TYR A 345 11.92 1.95 -17.29
CA TYR A 345 11.09 2.99 -16.71
C TYR A 345 11.70 4.39 -16.91
N ALA A 346 13.00 4.57 -16.64
CA ALA A 346 13.69 5.84 -16.86
C ALA A 346 13.59 6.29 -18.32
N ALA A 347 13.77 5.38 -19.28
CA ALA A 347 13.62 5.68 -20.70
C ALA A 347 12.18 6.11 -21.06
N VAL A 348 11.16 5.41 -20.55
CA VAL A 348 9.74 5.78 -20.75
C VAL A 348 9.44 7.14 -20.14
N MET A 349 9.98 7.45 -18.96
CA MET A 349 9.81 8.77 -18.33
C MET A 349 10.49 9.88 -19.11
N ALA A 350 11.66 9.64 -19.68
CA ALA A 350 12.32 10.59 -20.58
C ALA A 350 11.47 10.86 -21.85
N VAL A 351 10.92 9.81 -22.47
CA VAL A 351 9.97 9.95 -23.58
C VAL A 351 8.73 10.73 -23.14
N GLY A 352 8.24 10.52 -21.90
CA GLY A 352 7.12 11.29 -21.35
C GLY A 352 7.40 12.78 -21.25
N TYR A 353 8.59 13.16 -20.79
CA TYR A 353 8.95 14.57 -20.67
C TYR A 353 9.03 15.29 -22.04
N PHE A 354 9.67 14.67 -23.03
CA PHE A 354 9.90 15.30 -24.33
C PHE A 354 8.77 15.06 -25.33
N GLY A 355 8.01 13.96 -25.23
CA GLY A 355 7.13 13.48 -26.27
C GLY A 355 5.61 13.68 -26.00
N ILE A 356 5.22 14.13 -24.80
CA ILE A 356 3.80 14.38 -24.53
C ILE A 356 3.37 15.71 -25.15
N VAL A 357 2.51 15.61 -26.16
CA VAL A 357 1.94 16.77 -26.87
C VAL A 357 0.42 16.81 -26.80
N GLY A 358 -0.25 15.79 -26.25
CA GLY A 358 -1.71 15.73 -26.16
C GLY A 358 -2.22 14.47 -25.46
N PRO A 359 -3.55 14.26 -25.44
CA PRO A 359 -4.18 13.22 -24.62
C PRO A 359 -3.74 11.81 -24.99
N ALA A 360 -3.53 11.50 -26.28
CA ALA A 360 -3.15 10.16 -26.71
C ALA A 360 -1.71 9.81 -26.29
N SER A 361 -0.75 10.74 -26.48
CA SER A 361 0.65 10.53 -26.05
C SER A 361 0.77 10.46 -24.55
N PHE A 362 0.04 11.31 -23.80
CA PHE A 362 -0.04 11.21 -22.35
C PHE A 362 -0.60 9.85 -21.92
N GLY A 363 -1.73 9.41 -22.50
CA GLY A 363 -2.35 8.13 -22.19
C GLY A 363 -1.43 6.94 -22.41
N ALA A 364 -0.66 6.93 -23.48
CA ALA A 364 0.31 5.86 -23.78
C ALA A 364 1.45 5.83 -22.76
N VAL A 365 2.05 6.98 -22.42
CA VAL A 365 3.11 7.07 -21.41
C VAL A 365 2.58 6.73 -20.03
N PHE A 366 1.38 7.20 -19.67
CA PHE A 366 0.74 6.90 -18.40
C PHE A 366 0.42 5.40 -18.26
N PHE A 367 -0.10 4.76 -19.32
CA PHE A 367 -0.30 3.31 -19.33
C PHE A 367 1.02 2.56 -19.07
N ALA A 368 2.09 2.94 -19.80
CA ALA A 368 3.42 2.34 -19.61
C ALA A 368 3.96 2.58 -18.19
N HIS A 369 3.75 3.78 -17.61
CA HIS A 369 4.10 4.09 -16.23
C HIS A 369 3.42 3.12 -15.23
N VAL A 370 2.10 2.96 -15.31
CA VAL A 370 1.35 2.10 -14.38
C VAL A 370 1.76 0.64 -14.55
N LEU A 371 1.94 0.18 -15.79
CA LEU A 371 2.36 -1.19 -16.09
C LEU A 371 3.77 -1.47 -15.56
N LEU A 372 4.74 -0.60 -15.84
CA LEU A 372 6.13 -0.75 -15.42
C LEU A 372 6.29 -0.64 -13.91
N SER A 373 5.50 0.22 -13.23
CA SER A 373 5.48 0.25 -11.77
C SER A 373 5.01 -1.09 -11.19
N GLY A 374 3.96 -1.69 -11.76
CA GLY A 374 3.51 -3.04 -11.41
C GLY A 374 4.57 -4.11 -11.64
N CYS A 375 5.29 -4.04 -12.77
CA CYS A 375 6.41 -4.92 -13.09
C CYS A 375 7.56 -4.78 -12.06
N TYR A 376 7.91 -3.55 -11.70
CA TYR A 376 8.94 -3.27 -10.70
C TYR A 376 8.56 -3.85 -9.34
N PHE A 377 7.37 -3.52 -8.82
CA PHE A 377 6.95 -4.01 -7.50
C PHE A 377 6.80 -5.53 -7.44
N THR A 378 6.46 -6.18 -8.54
CA THR A 378 6.42 -7.65 -8.61
C THR A 378 7.82 -8.24 -8.67
N GLY A 379 8.68 -7.76 -9.56
CA GLY A 379 10.04 -8.29 -9.75
C GLY A 379 10.99 -7.97 -8.59
N ALA A 380 10.78 -6.84 -7.90
CA ALA A 380 11.59 -6.39 -6.77
C ALA A 380 11.04 -6.85 -5.39
N ALA A 381 9.91 -7.55 -5.33
CA ALA A 381 9.25 -7.92 -4.08
C ALA A 381 10.16 -8.68 -3.09
N ALA A 382 11.04 -9.52 -3.60
CA ALA A 382 11.96 -10.32 -2.81
C ALA A 382 13.30 -9.63 -2.47
N LEU A 383 13.56 -8.39 -2.95
CA LEU A 383 14.86 -7.73 -2.78
C LEU A 383 15.31 -7.64 -1.32
N GLY A 384 14.43 -7.21 -0.43
CA GLY A 384 14.77 -7.11 0.99
C GLY A 384 15.09 -8.49 1.59
N GLN A 385 14.31 -9.51 1.25
CA GLN A 385 14.54 -10.88 1.73
C GLN A 385 15.86 -11.47 1.24
N MET A 386 16.30 -11.06 0.05
CA MET A 386 17.55 -11.54 -0.57
C MET A 386 18.79 -10.77 -0.08
N LEU A 387 18.66 -9.48 0.23
CA LEU A 387 19.80 -8.61 0.52
C LEU A 387 20.04 -8.35 2.00
N PHE A 388 19.01 -8.46 2.86
CA PHE A 388 19.14 -8.18 4.29
C PHE A 388 19.60 -9.40 5.09
N PRO A 389 20.26 -9.21 6.23
CA PRO A 389 20.62 -10.30 7.14
C PRO A 389 19.37 -11.02 7.65
N LYS A 390 19.31 -12.35 7.49
CA LYS A 390 18.12 -13.15 7.86
C LYS A 390 17.68 -12.96 9.32
N MET A 391 18.64 -12.92 10.24
CA MET A 391 18.38 -12.78 11.69
C MET A 391 17.89 -11.37 12.08
N LYS A 392 18.24 -10.34 11.29
CA LYS A 392 17.87 -8.93 11.54
C LYS A 392 16.93 -8.38 10.47
N PHE A 393 16.26 -9.24 9.69
CA PHE A 393 15.45 -8.84 8.52
C PHE A 393 14.43 -7.74 8.86
N ALA A 394 13.65 -7.92 9.94
CA ALA A 394 12.62 -6.94 10.33
C ALA A 394 13.21 -5.57 10.67
N GLN A 395 14.40 -5.55 11.30
CA GLN A 395 15.11 -4.33 11.65
C GLN A 395 15.57 -3.56 10.39
N PHE A 396 16.17 -4.27 9.42
CA PHE A 396 16.64 -3.67 8.16
C PHE A 396 15.47 -3.26 7.24
N ALA A 397 14.39 -4.05 7.18
CA ALA A 397 13.18 -3.68 6.46
C ALA A 397 12.55 -2.41 7.04
N SER A 398 12.49 -2.29 8.36
CA SER A 398 12.06 -1.07 9.05
C SER A 398 12.94 0.14 8.72
N ALA A 399 14.26 -0.05 8.66
CA ALA A 399 15.20 1.02 8.29
C ALA A 399 15.01 1.50 6.84
N GLY A 400 14.77 0.58 5.91
CA GLY A 400 14.43 0.92 4.53
C GLY A 400 13.12 1.71 4.42
N ASN A 401 12.09 1.29 5.15
CA ASN A 401 10.80 2.00 5.19
C ASN A 401 10.92 3.38 5.84
N LEU A 402 11.78 3.55 6.85
CA LEU A 402 12.07 4.84 7.46
C LEU A 402 12.66 5.83 6.43
N ILE A 403 13.65 5.38 5.65
CA ILE A 403 14.27 6.22 4.61
C ILE A 403 13.25 6.60 3.54
N LEU A 404 12.43 5.65 3.10
CA LEU A 404 11.37 5.92 2.12
C LEU A 404 10.33 6.92 2.68
N ALA A 405 9.91 6.77 3.94
CA ALA A 405 8.98 7.68 4.58
C ALA A 405 9.55 9.10 4.66
N LEU A 406 10.81 9.25 5.09
CA LEU A 406 11.48 10.55 5.10
C LEU A 406 11.59 11.16 3.69
N GLY A 407 11.88 10.32 2.68
CA GLY A 407 11.86 10.72 1.27
C GLY A 407 10.49 11.25 0.85
N ASN A 408 9.41 10.54 1.14
CA ASN A 408 8.04 10.94 0.80
C ASN A 408 7.61 12.22 1.52
N ILE A 409 8.01 12.41 2.81
CA ILE A 409 7.69 13.61 3.59
C ILE A 409 8.27 14.86 2.92
N GLY A 410 9.51 14.80 2.45
CA GLY A 410 10.16 15.93 1.80
C GLY A 410 9.75 16.10 0.33
N PHE A 411 9.61 14.98 -0.39
CA PHE A 411 9.42 14.99 -1.84
C PHE A 411 8.06 15.55 -2.27
N GLY A 412 6.98 15.24 -1.54
CA GLY A 412 5.62 15.68 -1.92
C GLY A 412 5.52 17.21 -2.06
N PRO A 413 5.80 17.98 -0.99
CA PRO A 413 5.77 19.44 -1.03
C PRO A 413 6.81 20.04 -1.99
N ALA A 414 8.02 19.45 -2.05
CA ALA A 414 9.07 19.94 -2.96
C ALA A 414 8.64 19.84 -4.43
N MET A 415 8.05 18.70 -4.83
CA MET A 415 7.55 18.53 -6.19
C MET A 415 6.36 19.44 -6.47
N GLY A 416 5.44 19.59 -5.51
CA GLY A 416 4.32 20.51 -5.65
C GLY A 416 4.76 21.95 -5.81
N LEU A 417 5.70 22.42 -4.97
CA LEU A 417 6.27 23.76 -5.06
C LEU A 417 6.95 24.00 -6.42
N LEU A 418 7.68 23.00 -6.92
CA LEU A 418 8.31 23.06 -8.24
C LEU A 418 7.26 23.24 -9.34
N LEU A 419 6.16 22.50 -9.30
CA LEU A 419 5.07 22.62 -10.28
C LEU A 419 4.35 23.97 -10.18
N ASP A 420 4.09 24.48 -8.96
CA ASP A 420 3.51 25.81 -8.74
C ASP A 420 4.40 26.90 -9.38
N GLN A 421 5.74 26.79 -9.27
CA GLN A 421 6.70 27.75 -9.85
C GLN A 421 6.83 27.62 -11.37
N LEU A 422 6.64 26.41 -11.93
CA LEU A 422 6.75 26.12 -13.35
C LEU A 422 5.41 26.26 -14.11
N GLY A 423 4.42 26.95 -13.52
CA GLY A 423 3.14 27.22 -14.16
C GLY A 423 2.28 25.98 -14.40
N HIS A 424 2.39 24.99 -13.50
CA HIS A 424 1.63 23.72 -13.53
C HIS A 424 1.89 22.88 -14.79
N ASP A 425 3.11 22.92 -15.34
CA ASP A 425 3.51 22.01 -16.43
C ASP A 425 3.84 20.62 -15.86
N TYR A 426 2.88 19.72 -15.91
CA TYR A 426 2.99 18.37 -15.34
C TYR A 426 3.95 17.45 -16.09
N ARG A 427 4.57 17.88 -17.23
CA ARG A 427 5.67 17.13 -17.86
C ARG A 427 6.86 16.99 -16.93
N TYR A 428 7.07 17.95 -16.03
CA TYR A 428 8.13 17.86 -15.03
C TYR A 428 7.96 16.71 -14.03
N THR A 429 6.77 16.13 -13.88
CA THR A 429 6.59 14.90 -13.10
C THR A 429 7.30 13.71 -13.74
N PHE A 430 7.30 13.64 -15.06
CA PHE A 430 8.05 12.63 -15.82
C PHE A 430 9.55 12.89 -15.76
N ALA A 431 10.00 14.14 -15.85
CA ALA A 431 11.40 14.49 -15.66
C ALA A 431 11.92 14.10 -14.26
N ALA A 432 11.16 14.41 -13.21
CA ALA A 432 11.50 14.03 -11.84
C ALA A 432 11.51 12.50 -11.66
N GLY A 433 10.52 11.80 -12.23
CA GLY A 433 10.48 10.34 -12.25
C GLY A 433 11.70 9.72 -12.97
N CYS A 434 12.08 10.28 -14.12
CA CYS A 434 13.29 9.89 -14.85
C CYS A 434 14.56 10.07 -14.01
N LEU A 435 14.73 11.26 -13.41
CA LEU A 435 15.91 11.58 -12.60
C LEU A 435 16.03 10.64 -11.40
N LEU A 436 14.93 10.43 -10.66
CA LEU A 436 14.93 9.53 -9.51
C LEU A 436 15.19 8.07 -9.93
N ALA A 437 14.63 7.64 -11.07
CA ALA A 437 14.89 6.31 -11.61
C ALA A 437 16.37 6.12 -11.99
N LEU A 438 16.99 7.12 -12.63
CA LEU A 438 18.42 7.10 -12.96
C LEU A 438 19.30 7.08 -11.70
N LEU A 439 18.98 7.90 -10.69
CA LEU A 439 19.70 7.88 -9.42
C LEU A 439 19.54 6.53 -8.70
N GLY A 440 18.30 5.97 -8.69
CA GLY A 440 18.03 4.65 -8.16
C GLY A 440 18.76 3.54 -8.90
N LEU A 441 18.87 3.65 -10.25
CA LEU A 441 19.60 2.74 -11.10
C LEU A 441 21.13 2.81 -10.81
N LEU A 442 21.68 4.00 -10.69
CA LEU A 442 23.10 4.19 -10.33
C LEU A 442 23.42 3.57 -8.96
N ALA A 443 22.59 3.86 -7.94
CA ALA A 443 22.74 3.25 -6.64
C ALA A 443 22.60 1.72 -6.72
N GLY A 444 21.64 1.24 -7.49
CA GLY A 444 21.40 -0.19 -7.71
C GLY A 444 22.54 -0.90 -8.44
N VAL A 445 23.22 -0.25 -9.38
CA VAL A 445 24.44 -0.78 -10.03
C VAL A 445 25.57 -0.93 -9.00
N VAL A 446 25.72 0.01 -8.06
CA VAL A 446 26.69 -0.12 -6.96
C VAL A 446 26.34 -1.33 -6.08
N VAL A 447 25.06 -1.47 -5.72
CA VAL A 447 24.57 -2.65 -4.98
C VAL A 447 24.85 -3.93 -5.74
N TYR A 448 24.55 -3.98 -7.03
CA TYR A 448 24.76 -5.16 -7.88
C TYR A 448 26.22 -5.58 -7.94
N ARG A 449 27.15 -4.62 -8.15
CA ARG A 449 28.61 -4.91 -8.16
C ARG A 449 29.09 -5.45 -6.82
N ARG A 450 28.64 -4.85 -5.70
CA ARG A 450 29.00 -5.33 -4.36
C ARG A 450 28.35 -6.67 -4.04
N TRP A 451 27.12 -6.89 -4.47
CA TRP A 451 26.45 -8.18 -4.34
C TRP A 451 27.19 -9.30 -5.07
N LEU A 452 27.68 -9.03 -6.29
CA LEU A 452 28.54 -9.99 -7.02
C LEU A 452 29.83 -10.29 -6.27
N ALA A 453 30.50 -9.26 -5.71
CA ALA A 453 31.71 -9.43 -4.91
C ALA A 453 31.47 -10.22 -3.60
N LEU A 454 30.25 -10.21 -3.08
CA LEU A 454 29.83 -10.96 -1.87
C LEU A 454 29.30 -12.37 -2.20
N GLY A 455 29.58 -12.91 -3.40
CA GLY A 455 29.21 -14.27 -3.82
C GLY A 455 28.05 -14.36 -4.79
N GLY A 456 27.31 -13.29 -5.08
CA GLY A 456 26.27 -13.25 -6.11
C GLY A 456 25.17 -14.29 -5.91
N ALA A 457 24.58 -14.78 -7.02
CA ALA A 457 23.46 -15.73 -6.99
C ALA A 457 23.83 -17.10 -6.38
N ALA A 458 25.09 -17.50 -6.42
CA ALA A 458 25.52 -18.84 -5.99
C ALA A 458 25.92 -18.91 -4.52
N GLY A 459 26.34 -17.81 -3.88
CA GLY A 459 26.92 -17.84 -2.53
C GLY A 459 26.82 -16.53 -1.75
N TYR A 460 25.84 -15.66 -2.07
CA TYR A 460 25.71 -14.40 -1.35
C TYR A 460 25.53 -14.60 0.14
N ALA A 461 26.41 -14.01 0.93
CA ALA A 461 26.30 -13.86 2.37
C ALA A 461 26.09 -12.37 2.69
N ALA A 462 25.01 -12.05 3.39
CA ALA A 462 24.74 -10.69 3.84
C ALA A 462 25.85 -10.25 4.83
N PRO A 463 26.49 -9.06 4.64
CA PRO A 463 27.51 -8.58 5.57
C PRO A 463 26.92 -8.39 6.99
N GLU A 464 27.55 -9.00 8.00
CA GLU A 464 27.14 -8.88 9.40
C GLU A 464 27.67 -7.61 10.07
#